data_4a5e844f1c3fb0a22e04087032f21226
#
_entry.id   4a5e844f1c3fb0a22e04087032f21226
#
_cell.length_a   1.000
_cell.length_b   1.000
_cell.length_c   1.000
_cell.angle_alpha   90.00
_cell.angle_beta   90.00
_cell.angle_gamma   90.00
#
_symmetry.space_group_name_H-M   'P 1'
#
loop_
_entity.id
_entity.type
_entity.pdbx_description
1 polymer ?
#
loop_
_entity_poly.entity_id
_entity_poly.type
_entity_poly.pdbx_seq_one_letter_code
_entity_poly.pdbx_strand_id
1 'polypeptide(L)'
;MASTKTGIEWTDKTWNPTTGCTKISPGCKHCYALEITKRFPQHFTNGFAFTLHPTRLHQPRSWRKPSRVFVNSMSDLFHEAMPLDYLRQIFEVMAACPQHNFQVLTKRAERLAEVAPLLTWSSNIWIGVSVETQQYVHRVDLLRRVPASVRFLSCEPLLGPLELDLEGIHWVITGGESGAKHRPIDPEWVRSIRDQCI
;
A
#
# COMPACT_ATOMS: atom_id res chain seq x y z
N MET A 1 -16.79 -15.97 12.46
CA MET A 1 -16.37 -14.88 11.56
C MET A 1 -15.13 -14.26 12.18
N ALA A 2 -13.98 -14.32 11.50
CA ALA A 2 -12.75 -13.72 12.01
C ALA A 2 -12.95 -12.20 12.11
N SER A 3 -12.50 -11.60 13.22
CA SER A 3 -12.49 -10.15 13.41
C SER A 3 -11.71 -9.49 12.27
N THR A 4 -12.36 -8.63 11.49
CA THR A 4 -11.75 -7.87 10.40
C THR A 4 -11.06 -6.59 10.89
N LYS A 5 -10.93 -6.43 12.22
CA LYS A 5 -10.30 -5.24 12.79
C LYS A 5 -8.78 -5.34 12.62
N THR A 6 -8.22 -4.41 11.86
CA THR A 6 -6.78 -4.30 11.64
C THR A 6 -6.14 -3.48 12.75
N GLY A 7 -4.84 -3.70 13.03
CA GLY A 7 -4.04 -2.83 13.90
C GLY A 7 -3.47 -1.59 13.18
N ILE A 8 -3.83 -1.38 11.92
CA ILE A 8 -3.39 -0.23 11.13
C ILE A 8 -4.36 0.93 11.37
N GLU A 9 -3.89 2.04 11.93
CA GLU A 9 -4.73 3.14 12.44
C GLU A 9 -5.53 3.86 11.35
N TRP A 10 -5.00 3.94 10.13
CA TRP A 10 -5.60 4.69 9.04
C TRP A 10 -6.56 3.88 8.15
N THR A 11 -6.86 2.61 8.51
CA THR A 11 -7.77 1.74 7.75
C THR A 11 -8.66 0.91 8.67
N ASP A 12 -9.82 0.49 8.18
CA ASP A 12 -10.78 -0.31 8.94
C ASP A 12 -10.62 -1.81 8.67
N LYS A 13 -10.18 -2.17 7.46
CA LYS A 13 -10.02 -3.55 6.99
C LYS A 13 -8.79 -3.70 6.12
N THR A 14 -8.33 -4.94 5.99
CA THR A 14 -7.36 -5.32 4.95
C THR A 14 -7.99 -6.30 3.97
N TRP A 15 -7.62 -6.18 2.71
CA TRP A 15 -7.97 -7.12 1.66
C TRP A 15 -6.71 -7.57 0.92
N ASN A 16 -6.47 -8.88 0.92
CA ASN A 16 -5.25 -9.46 0.37
C ASN A 16 -5.58 -10.47 -0.74
N PRO A 17 -5.93 -10.02 -1.96
CA PRO A 17 -6.09 -10.88 -3.13
C PRO A 17 -4.78 -11.51 -3.58
N THR A 18 -3.65 -11.00 -3.11
CA THR A 18 -2.32 -11.62 -3.25
C THR A 18 -1.55 -11.56 -1.93
N THR A 19 -0.54 -12.41 -1.78
CA THR A 19 0.43 -12.38 -0.67
C THR A 19 1.83 -12.61 -1.20
N GLY A 20 2.85 -12.24 -0.40
CA GLY A 20 4.25 -12.38 -0.78
C GLY A 20 4.76 -11.23 -1.63
N CYS A 21 6.07 -10.97 -1.54
CA CYS A 21 6.69 -9.83 -2.19
C CYS A 21 8.21 -10.01 -2.26
N THR A 22 8.88 -9.22 -3.10
CA THR A 22 10.35 -9.08 -3.16
C THR A 22 10.77 -7.72 -2.62
N LYS A 23 11.94 -7.67 -1.96
CA LYS A 23 12.49 -6.43 -1.39
C LYS A 23 13.07 -5.56 -2.49
N ILE A 24 12.74 -4.25 -2.50
CA ILE A 24 13.20 -3.29 -3.51
C ILE A 24 13.76 -1.99 -2.92
N SER A 25 13.62 -1.78 -1.62
CA SER A 25 14.10 -0.55 -0.98
C SER A 25 14.56 -0.82 0.47
N PRO A 26 15.28 0.11 1.11
CA PRO A 26 15.67 0.01 2.52
C PRO A 26 14.48 -0.16 3.47
N GLY A 27 13.30 0.35 3.11
CA GLY A 27 12.06 0.16 3.89
C GLY A 27 11.54 -1.27 3.89
N CYS A 28 12.07 -2.15 3.01
CA CYS A 28 11.74 -3.57 3.02
C CYS A 28 12.65 -4.41 3.94
N LYS A 29 13.64 -3.81 4.64
CA LYS A 29 14.62 -4.55 5.46
C LYS A 29 13.95 -5.39 6.55
N HIS A 30 13.06 -4.78 7.33
CA HIS A 30 12.34 -5.40 8.45
C HIS A 30 10.84 -5.50 8.15
N CYS A 31 10.51 -6.13 7.02
CA CYS A 31 9.13 -6.23 6.52
C CYS A 31 8.26 -7.07 7.47
N TYR A 32 7.23 -6.44 8.04
CA TYR A 32 6.29 -7.11 8.94
C TYR A 32 5.54 -8.27 8.27
N ALA A 33 5.23 -8.13 6.97
CA ALA A 33 4.51 -9.16 6.22
C ALA A 33 5.36 -10.44 6.10
N LEU A 34 6.68 -10.30 5.86
CA LEU A 34 7.60 -11.43 5.87
C LEU A 34 7.66 -12.10 7.25
N GLU A 35 7.71 -11.32 8.33
CA GLU A 35 7.74 -11.89 9.68
C GLU A 35 6.43 -12.59 10.06
N ILE A 36 5.27 -12.07 9.60
CA ILE A 36 3.97 -12.74 9.76
C ILE A 36 3.96 -14.10 9.05
N THR A 37 4.48 -14.17 7.81
CA THR A 37 4.51 -15.46 7.07
C THR A 37 5.39 -16.50 7.75
N LYS A 38 6.50 -16.09 8.35
CA LYS A 38 7.38 -16.98 9.16
C LYS A 38 6.70 -17.45 10.45
N ARG A 39 5.94 -16.55 11.09
CA ARG A 39 5.25 -16.86 12.37
C ARG A 39 4.06 -17.79 12.18
N PHE A 40 3.39 -17.72 11.02
CA PHE A 40 2.18 -18.49 10.73
C PHE A 40 2.30 -19.30 9.42
N PRO A 41 3.30 -20.19 9.29
CA PRO A 41 3.59 -20.90 8.03
C PRO A 41 2.41 -21.74 7.53
N GLN A 42 1.54 -22.21 8.44
CA GLN A 42 0.33 -22.97 8.10
C GLN A 42 -0.69 -22.18 7.27
N HIS A 43 -0.65 -20.84 7.31
CA HIS A 43 -1.52 -19.96 6.53
C HIS A 43 -0.87 -19.45 5.24
N PHE A 44 0.44 -19.70 5.07
CA PHE A 44 1.25 -19.22 3.96
C PHE A 44 2.07 -20.38 3.37
N THR A 45 1.39 -21.28 2.69
CA THR A 45 2.00 -22.53 2.14
C THR A 45 3.17 -22.29 1.20
N ASN A 46 3.18 -21.12 0.51
CA ASN A 46 4.28 -20.70 -0.37
C ASN A 46 5.26 -19.73 0.33
N GLY A 47 5.23 -19.65 1.67
CA GLY A 47 6.04 -18.71 2.44
C GLY A 47 5.76 -17.26 2.02
N PHE A 48 6.82 -16.52 1.67
CA PHE A 48 6.71 -15.12 1.20
C PHE A 48 6.90 -14.99 -0.32
N ALA A 49 6.81 -16.10 -1.09
CA ALA A 49 6.75 -16.04 -2.54
C ALA A 49 5.43 -15.38 -2.99
N PHE A 50 5.51 -14.56 -4.06
CA PHE A 50 4.32 -13.90 -4.61
C PHE A 50 3.28 -14.93 -5.02
N THR A 51 2.07 -14.81 -4.47
CA THR A 51 1.00 -15.81 -4.62
C THR A 51 -0.34 -15.12 -4.85
N LEU A 52 -1.07 -15.54 -5.90
CA LEU A 52 -2.43 -15.09 -6.18
C LEU A 52 -3.43 -15.89 -5.33
N HIS A 53 -4.51 -15.24 -4.89
CA HIS A 53 -5.61 -15.84 -4.15
C HIS A 53 -6.97 -15.59 -4.83
N PRO A 54 -7.31 -16.30 -5.92
CA PRO A 54 -8.55 -16.09 -6.67
C PRO A 54 -9.81 -16.18 -5.80
N THR A 55 -9.81 -17.05 -4.80
CA THR A 55 -10.94 -17.21 -3.86
C THR A 55 -11.19 -15.97 -2.98
N ARG A 56 -10.19 -15.08 -2.86
CA ARG A 56 -10.32 -13.83 -2.11
C ARG A 56 -10.69 -12.64 -2.97
N LEU A 57 -10.68 -12.79 -4.30
CA LEU A 57 -10.88 -11.69 -5.25
C LEU A 57 -12.19 -10.92 -5.01
N HIS A 58 -13.27 -11.64 -4.75
CA HIS A 58 -14.60 -11.05 -4.59
C HIS A 58 -15.02 -10.76 -3.14
N GLN A 59 -14.11 -10.88 -2.16
CA GLN A 59 -14.42 -10.65 -0.74
C GLN A 59 -15.08 -9.27 -0.45
N PRO A 60 -14.64 -8.13 -1.04
CA PRO A 60 -15.22 -6.84 -0.77
C PRO A 60 -16.73 -6.74 -1.09
N ARG A 61 -17.21 -7.49 -2.08
CA ARG A 61 -18.62 -7.52 -2.48
C ARG A 61 -19.55 -8.02 -1.37
N SER A 62 -19.03 -8.81 -0.43
CA SER A 62 -19.81 -9.35 0.70
C SER A 62 -19.87 -8.40 1.90
N TRP A 63 -19.11 -7.33 1.93
CA TRP A 63 -19.04 -6.41 3.05
C TRP A 63 -20.14 -5.34 2.95
N ARG A 64 -21.04 -5.32 3.93
CA ARG A 64 -22.20 -4.44 3.93
C ARG A 64 -21.91 -3.03 4.46
N LYS A 65 -21.02 -2.93 5.49
CA LYS A 65 -20.72 -1.64 6.13
C LYS A 65 -19.65 -0.90 5.32
N PRO A 66 -19.87 0.38 4.97
CA PRO A 66 -18.83 1.24 4.41
C PRO A 66 -17.55 1.15 5.24
N SER A 67 -16.42 1.07 4.57
CA SER A 67 -15.12 0.87 5.23
C SER A 67 -13.99 1.42 4.38
N ARG A 68 -12.94 1.90 5.04
CA ARG A 68 -11.63 2.10 4.42
C ARG A 68 -10.94 0.73 4.37
N VAL A 69 -10.45 0.36 3.20
CA VAL A 69 -9.90 -0.97 2.94
C VAL A 69 -8.48 -0.83 2.42
N PHE A 70 -7.50 -1.24 3.21
CA PHE A 70 -6.12 -1.32 2.76
C PHE A 70 -5.93 -2.57 1.88
N VAL A 71 -5.55 -2.35 0.63
CA VAL A 71 -5.37 -3.41 -0.37
C VAL A 71 -3.92 -3.89 -0.36
N ASN A 72 -3.75 -5.20 -0.19
CA ASN A 72 -2.45 -5.87 -0.18
C ASN A 72 -1.51 -5.44 0.97
N SER A 73 -2.00 -5.51 2.21
CA SER A 73 -1.14 -5.38 3.39
C SER A 73 -0.04 -6.46 3.49
N MET A 74 -0.20 -7.58 2.77
CA MET A 74 0.72 -8.73 2.79
C MET A 74 1.48 -8.93 1.47
N SER A 75 1.40 -7.97 0.54
CA SER A 75 2.14 -7.98 -0.73
C SER A 75 2.22 -6.57 -1.33
N ASP A 76 2.71 -6.45 -2.56
CA ASP A 76 2.64 -5.22 -3.36
C ASP A 76 1.81 -5.50 -4.61
N LEU A 77 0.75 -4.71 -4.84
CA LEU A 77 -0.20 -4.92 -5.94
C LEU A 77 0.46 -4.75 -7.33
N PHE A 78 1.55 -3.97 -7.39
CA PHE A 78 2.31 -3.73 -8.61
C PHE A 78 3.59 -4.56 -8.69
N HIS A 79 3.63 -5.71 -8.00
CA HIS A 79 4.72 -6.66 -8.09
C HIS A 79 4.93 -7.11 -9.55
N GLU A 80 6.19 -7.30 -9.97
CA GLU A 80 6.55 -7.69 -11.35
C GLU A 80 5.88 -8.99 -11.81
N ALA A 81 5.67 -9.93 -10.88
CA ALA A 81 4.96 -11.19 -11.16
C ALA A 81 3.42 -11.06 -11.17
N MET A 82 2.85 -9.87 -10.99
CA MET A 82 1.41 -9.65 -11.05
C MET A 82 0.92 -9.70 -12.50
N PRO A 83 0.06 -10.67 -12.88
CA PRO A 83 -0.56 -10.66 -14.20
C PRO A 83 -1.47 -9.44 -14.37
N LEU A 84 -1.36 -8.76 -15.51
CA LEU A 84 -2.15 -7.56 -15.78
C LEU A 84 -3.67 -7.82 -15.72
N ASP A 85 -4.12 -8.97 -16.23
CA ASP A 85 -5.54 -9.31 -16.23
C ASP A 85 -6.07 -9.56 -14.81
N TYR A 86 -5.25 -10.11 -13.91
CA TYR A 86 -5.65 -10.26 -12.51
C TYR A 86 -5.67 -8.91 -11.78
N LEU A 87 -4.72 -8.02 -12.11
CA LEU A 87 -4.71 -6.64 -11.61
C LEU A 87 -5.97 -5.89 -12.06
N ARG A 88 -6.37 -6.01 -13.33
CA ARG A 88 -7.62 -5.43 -13.87
C ARG A 88 -8.85 -5.91 -13.10
N GLN A 89 -8.96 -7.22 -12.85
CA GLN A 89 -10.07 -7.79 -12.07
C GLN A 89 -10.13 -7.22 -10.65
N ILE A 90 -8.96 -6.99 -10.00
CA ILE A 90 -8.91 -6.35 -8.67
C ILE A 90 -9.48 -4.92 -8.74
N PHE A 91 -9.10 -4.13 -9.75
CA PHE A 91 -9.60 -2.76 -9.95
C PHE A 91 -11.11 -2.75 -10.28
N GLU A 92 -11.59 -3.68 -11.09
CA GLU A 92 -13.02 -3.86 -11.38
C GLU A 92 -13.83 -4.19 -10.10
N VAL A 93 -13.30 -5.04 -9.22
CA VAL A 93 -13.94 -5.34 -7.93
C VAL A 93 -13.99 -4.10 -7.04
N MET A 94 -12.92 -3.31 -6.99
CA MET A 94 -12.91 -2.06 -6.23
C MET A 94 -13.94 -1.06 -6.78
N ALA A 95 -13.98 -0.86 -8.09
CA ALA A 95 -14.95 0.03 -8.75
C ALA A 95 -16.41 -0.42 -8.55
N ALA A 96 -16.64 -1.75 -8.50
CA ALA A 96 -17.97 -2.33 -8.27
C ALA A 96 -18.43 -2.26 -6.80
N CYS A 97 -17.59 -1.76 -5.88
CA CYS A 97 -17.88 -1.62 -4.45
C CYS A 97 -17.78 -0.16 -3.99
N PRO A 98 -18.59 0.77 -4.53
CA PRO A 98 -18.45 2.21 -4.29
C PRO A 98 -18.72 2.63 -2.83
N GLN A 99 -19.32 1.75 -2.00
CA GLN A 99 -19.52 1.97 -0.58
C GLN A 99 -18.22 1.90 0.24
N HIS A 100 -17.12 1.39 -0.32
CA HIS A 100 -15.82 1.28 0.32
C HIS A 100 -14.82 2.24 -0.30
N ASN A 101 -13.89 2.79 0.49
CA ASN A 101 -12.72 3.48 0.00
C ASN A 101 -11.53 2.51 0.03
N PHE A 102 -10.95 2.22 -1.13
CA PHE A 102 -9.81 1.32 -1.26
C PHE A 102 -8.51 2.10 -1.27
N GLN A 103 -7.64 1.80 -0.31
CA GLN A 103 -6.34 2.42 -0.14
C GLN A 103 -5.27 1.47 -0.69
N VAL A 104 -4.76 1.75 -1.87
CA VAL A 104 -3.71 0.96 -2.54
C VAL A 104 -2.38 1.66 -2.31
N LEU A 105 -1.39 0.93 -1.81
CA LEU A 105 -0.06 1.44 -1.53
C LEU A 105 1.00 0.58 -2.23
N THR A 106 1.98 1.22 -2.86
CA THR A 106 3.06 0.52 -3.53
C THR A 106 4.42 1.20 -3.32
N LYS A 107 5.49 0.42 -3.41
CA LYS A 107 6.87 0.90 -3.56
C LYS A 107 7.35 0.84 -5.02
N ARG A 108 6.53 0.32 -5.93
CA ARG A 108 6.82 0.11 -7.36
C ARG A 108 6.13 1.18 -8.20
N ALA A 109 6.54 2.43 -8.00
CA ALA A 109 5.92 3.59 -8.66
C ALA A 109 6.10 3.55 -10.18
N GLU A 110 7.20 3.01 -10.68
CA GLU A 110 7.49 2.85 -12.11
C GLU A 110 6.45 1.91 -12.75
N ARG A 111 6.23 0.74 -12.13
CA ARG A 111 5.24 -0.23 -12.62
C ARG A 111 3.82 0.32 -12.49
N LEU A 112 3.52 1.03 -11.41
CA LEU A 112 2.24 1.74 -11.27
C LEU A 112 2.02 2.71 -12.42
N ALA A 113 2.97 3.60 -12.73
CA ALA A 113 2.85 4.58 -13.80
C ALA A 113 2.69 3.94 -15.19
N GLU A 114 3.38 2.81 -15.43
CA GLU A 114 3.27 2.04 -16.67
C GLU A 114 1.87 1.47 -16.88
N VAL A 115 1.28 0.85 -15.84
CA VAL A 115 0.02 0.13 -15.98
C VAL A 115 -1.22 0.97 -15.67
N ALA A 116 -1.08 2.10 -14.99
CA ALA A 116 -2.20 2.96 -14.60
C ALA A 116 -3.16 3.32 -15.75
N PRO A 117 -2.69 3.63 -16.98
CA PRO A 117 -3.59 3.91 -18.11
C PRO A 117 -4.42 2.71 -18.56
N LEU A 118 -4.07 1.49 -18.13
CA LEU A 118 -4.73 0.25 -18.51
C LEU A 118 -5.75 -0.23 -17.46
N LEU A 119 -5.93 0.53 -16.37
CA LEU A 119 -6.77 0.20 -15.23
C LEU A 119 -8.00 1.12 -15.16
N THR A 120 -9.09 0.60 -14.59
CA THR A 120 -10.31 1.37 -14.34
C THR A 120 -10.19 2.12 -13.02
N TRP A 121 -10.17 3.45 -13.07
CA TRP A 121 -10.13 4.32 -11.89
C TRP A 121 -11.52 4.84 -11.55
N SER A 122 -11.94 4.64 -10.31
CA SER A 122 -13.16 5.22 -9.74
C SER A 122 -12.80 6.04 -8.50
N SER A 123 -13.67 6.97 -8.10
CA SER A 123 -13.40 7.93 -7.02
C SER A 123 -13.08 7.30 -5.66
N ASN A 124 -13.52 6.07 -5.45
CA ASN A 124 -13.29 5.29 -4.23
C ASN A 124 -11.96 4.51 -4.22
N ILE A 125 -11.15 4.61 -5.29
CA ILE A 125 -9.81 4.00 -5.36
C ILE A 125 -8.77 5.09 -5.11
N TRP A 126 -8.13 5.01 -3.95
CA TRP A 126 -7.05 5.90 -3.53
C TRP A 126 -5.70 5.20 -3.77
N ILE A 127 -4.73 5.92 -4.28
CA ILE A 127 -3.42 5.36 -4.59
C ILE A 127 -2.32 6.12 -3.86
N GLY A 128 -1.38 5.40 -3.31
CA GLY A 128 -0.21 5.97 -2.66
C GLY A 128 1.07 5.28 -3.03
N VAL A 129 2.17 5.99 -2.81
CA VAL A 129 3.52 5.43 -2.87
C VAL A 129 4.23 5.58 -1.54
N SER A 130 5.10 4.60 -1.21
CA SER A 130 5.97 4.74 -0.04
C SER A 130 7.22 5.54 -0.40
N VAL A 131 7.58 6.48 0.49
CA VAL A 131 8.80 7.30 0.38
C VAL A 131 9.53 7.22 1.72
N GLU A 132 10.53 6.36 1.81
CA GLU A 132 11.22 6.05 3.06
C GLU A 132 12.46 6.91 3.31
N THR A 133 13.09 7.38 2.24
CA THR A 133 14.29 8.27 2.23
C THR A 133 14.22 9.19 1.03
N GLN A 134 15.04 10.25 1.05
CA GLN A 134 15.13 11.24 -0.03
C GLN A 134 15.43 10.61 -1.41
N GLN A 135 16.14 9.48 -1.44
CA GLN A 135 16.42 8.74 -2.68
C GLN A 135 15.16 8.30 -3.44
N TYR A 136 14.03 8.11 -2.72
CA TYR A 136 12.77 7.61 -3.30
C TYR A 136 11.71 8.70 -3.52
N VAL A 137 12.06 9.97 -3.37
CA VAL A 137 11.13 11.10 -3.60
C VAL A 137 10.64 11.15 -5.07
N HIS A 138 11.46 10.71 -6.03
CA HIS A 138 11.07 10.59 -7.44
C HIS A 138 9.77 9.79 -7.67
N ARG A 139 9.37 8.93 -6.72
CA ARG A 139 8.10 8.19 -6.79
C ARG A 139 6.88 9.10 -6.73
N VAL A 140 7.01 10.30 -6.15
CA VAL A 140 5.94 11.30 -6.09
C VAL A 140 5.59 11.81 -7.48
N ASP A 141 6.59 12.07 -8.33
CA ASP A 141 6.37 12.51 -9.72
C ASP A 141 5.67 11.43 -10.56
N LEU A 142 6.01 10.17 -10.33
CA LEU A 142 5.34 9.05 -10.98
C LEU A 142 3.88 8.92 -10.51
N LEU A 143 3.63 9.11 -9.21
CA LEU A 143 2.29 9.07 -8.62
C LEU A 143 1.39 10.16 -9.20
N ARG A 144 1.91 11.38 -9.46
CA ARG A 144 1.13 12.49 -10.06
C ARG A 144 0.55 12.15 -11.43
N ARG A 145 1.19 11.25 -12.18
CA ARG A 145 0.74 10.82 -13.52
C ARG A 145 -0.44 9.86 -13.47
N VAL A 146 -0.78 9.32 -12.28
CA VAL A 146 -1.86 8.36 -12.11
C VAL A 146 -3.21 9.09 -12.07
N PRO A 147 -4.24 8.66 -12.83
CA PRO A 147 -5.53 9.35 -12.89
C PRO A 147 -6.45 9.02 -11.71
N ALA A 148 -5.91 8.94 -10.49
CA ALA A 148 -6.67 8.69 -9.28
C ALA A 148 -7.22 9.99 -8.68
N SER A 149 -8.41 9.91 -8.06
CA SER A 149 -9.03 11.05 -7.37
C SER A 149 -8.29 11.44 -6.09
N VAL A 150 -7.72 10.47 -5.39
CA VAL A 150 -6.92 10.70 -4.17
C VAL A 150 -5.56 10.04 -4.32
N ARG A 151 -4.51 10.86 -4.16
CA ARG A 151 -3.12 10.42 -4.12
C ARG A 151 -2.56 10.66 -2.74
N PHE A 152 -1.81 9.69 -2.19
CA PHE A 152 -1.23 9.83 -0.86
C PHE A 152 0.21 9.32 -0.80
N LEU A 153 0.95 9.79 0.19
CA LEU A 153 2.29 9.30 0.49
C LEU A 153 2.27 8.53 1.80
N SER A 154 3.02 7.43 1.85
CA SER A 154 3.34 6.73 3.09
C SER A 154 4.84 6.83 3.33
N CYS A 155 5.23 7.74 4.22
CA CYS A 155 6.58 7.87 4.72
C CYS A 155 6.78 6.89 5.89
N GLU A 156 6.55 5.60 5.62
CA GLU A 156 6.65 4.48 6.56
C GLU A 156 7.39 3.29 5.94
N PRO A 157 8.52 2.88 6.58
CA PRO A 157 9.20 3.55 7.68
C PRO A 157 9.91 4.82 7.22
N LEU A 158 9.81 5.89 8.02
CA LEU A 158 10.59 7.10 7.78
C LEU A 158 12.02 6.87 8.28
N LEU A 159 12.99 6.94 7.37
CA LEU A 159 14.38 6.53 7.61
C LEU A 159 15.39 7.68 7.48
N GLY A 160 14.92 8.89 7.31
CA GLY A 160 15.69 10.11 7.20
C GLY A 160 14.80 11.32 6.93
N PRO A 161 15.37 12.53 6.93
CA PRO A 161 14.62 13.73 6.56
C PRO A 161 14.17 13.65 5.10
N LEU A 162 13.02 14.25 4.80
CA LEU A 162 12.43 14.34 3.46
C LEU A 162 12.11 15.79 3.12
N GLU A 163 12.49 16.19 1.93
CA GLU A 163 12.00 17.38 1.25
C GLU A 163 11.03 16.91 0.16
N LEU A 164 9.75 17.27 0.32
CA LEU A 164 8.67 16.79 -0.51
C LEU A 164 8.02 17.96 -1.26
N ASP A 165 7.82 17.80 -2.54
CA ASP A 165 6.84 18.57 -3.28
C ASP A 165 5.48 17.87 -3.14
N LEU A 166 4.54 18.53 -2.46
CA LEU A 166 3.22 17.97 -2.14
C LEU A 166 2.12 18.45 -3.10
N GLU A 167 2.45 19.14 -4.20
CA GLU A 167 1.47 19.52 -5.20
C GLU A 167 0.74 18.28 -5.73
N GLY A 168 -0.60 18.30 -5.71
CA GLY A 168 -1.45 17.20 -6.16
C GLY A 168 -1.44 15.95 -5.24
N ILE A 169 -0.86 16.07 -4.04
CA ILE A 169 -0.94 15.06 -2.97
C ILE A 169 -1.99 15.49 -1.96
N HIS A 170 -2.86 14.56 -1.58
CA HIS A 170 -4.04 14.85 -0.76
C HIS A 170 -3.90 14.37 0.69
N TRP A 171 -2.94 13.50 0.96
CA TRP A 171 -2.75 12.92 2.29
C TRP A 171 -1.31 12.39 2.44
N VAL A 172 -0.71 12.60 3.60
CA VAL A 172 0.61 12.07 3.95
C VAL A 172 0.51 11.30 5.27
N ILE A 173 1.01 10.08 5.27
CA ILE A 173 1.14 9.22 6.44
C ILE A 173 2.62 9.18 6.82
N THR A 174 2.92 9.36 8.10
CA THR A 174 4.29 9.23 8.62
C THR A 174 4.34 8.24 9.76
N GLY A 175 5.40 7.45 9.82
CA GLY A 175 5.57 6.50 10.91
C GLY A 175 6.94 5.84 10.94
N GLY A 176 7.26 5.28 12.10
CA GLY A 176 8.47 4.50 12.32
C GLY A 176 8.38 3.09 11.75
N GLU A 177 9.51 2.40 11.78
CA GLU A 177 9.58 1.00 11.39
C GLU A 177 8.94 0.10 12.46
N SER A 178 8.13 -0.85 12.04
CA SER A 178 7.46 -1.79 12.94
C SER A 178 8.38 -2.96 13.33
N GLY A 179 8.16 -3.50 14.55
CA GLY A 179 8.81 -4.73 15.04
C GLY A 179 9.98 -4.49 16.01
N ALA A 180 10.46 -5.56 16.64
CA ALA A 180 11.44 -5.51 17.71
C ALA A 180 12.85 -5.02 17.28
N LYS A 181 13.16 -5.09 16.01
CA LYS A 181 14.45 -4.65 15.42
C LYS A 181 14.30 -3.35 14.61
N HIS A 182 13.28 -2.54 14.93
CA HIS A 182 13.03 -1.29 14.24
C HIS A 182 14.21 -0.32 14.35
N ARG A 183 14.46 0.40 13.26
CA ARG A 183 15.37 1.55 13.26
C ARG A 183 14.67 2.73 13.94
N PRO A 184 15.39 3.54 14.72
CA PRO A 184 14.79 4.69 15.37
C PRO A 184 14.31 5.71 14.34
N ILE A 185 13.22 6.41 14.66
CA ILE A 185 12.72 7.57 13.92
C ILE A 185 13.09 8.82 14.72
N ASP A 186 13.53 9.87 14.02
CA ASP A 186 13.71 11.18 14.62
C ASP A 186 12.39 11.96 14.55
N PRO A 187 11.85 12.43 15.69
CA PRO A 187 10.63 13.24 15.71
C PRO A 187 10.72 14.52 14.86
N GLU A 188 11.92 15.08 14.67
CA GLU A 188 12.10 16.27 13.83
C GLU A 188 11.80 16.00 12.36
N TRP A 189 12.06 14.79 11.86
CA TRP A 189 11.69 14.41 10.49
C TRP A 189 10.17 14.43 10.31
N VAL A 190 9.42 13.95 11.33
CA VAL A 190 7.94 13.98 11.31
C VAL A 190 7.41 15.40 11.37
N ARG A 191 8.00 16.26 12.23
CA ARG A 191 7.63 17.69 12.34
C ARG A 191 7.89 18.41 11.03
N SER A 192 9.04 18.17 10.40
CA SER A 192 9.37 18.73 9.09
C SER A 192 8.33 18.36 8.02
N ILE A 193 7.91 17.08 7.94
CA ILE A 193 6.86 16.67 7.00
C ILE A 193 5.52 17.36 7.32
N ARG A 194 5.13 17.44 8.60
CA ARG A 194 3.93 18.17 9.01
C ARG A 194 3.96 19.61 8.53
N ASP A 195 5.09 20.29 8.72
CA ASP A 195 5.23 21.72 8.37
C ASP A 195 5.22 21.94 6.85
N GLN A 196 5.63 20.94 6.06
CA GLN A 196 5.50 20.93 4.60
C GLN A 196 4.04 20.71 4.12
N CYS A 197 3.16 20.15 4.98
CA CYS A 197 1.74 19.91 4.66
C CYS A 197 0.84 21.14 4.92
N ILE A 198 1.35 22.21 5.55
CA ILE A 198 0.62 23.43 5.93
C ILE A 198 0.85 24.52 4.91
#